data_e10cdd56f65395d09e17bad7fef26acb
#
_entry.id   e10cdd56f65395d09e17bad7fef26acb
#
_cell.length_a   1.000
_cell.length_b   1.000
_cell.length_c   1.000
_cell.angle_alpha   90.00
_cell.angle_beta   90.00
_cell.angle_gamma   90.00
#
_symmetry.space_group_name_H-M   'P 1'
#
loop_
_entity.id
_entity.type
_entity.pdbx_description
1 polymer ?
#
loop_
_entity_poly.entity_id
_entity_poly.type
_entity_poly.pdbx_seq_one_letter_code
_entity_poly.pdbx_strand_id
1 'polypeptide(L)'
;MKIKLFVLFLSLFAVLHPQQVLDKIVAVVDNEYILQSELDFQVNMVAQQRKVSPDNPALREQILNAIIEEKLVYAQANFDSVFVTEEEVSRQIDYQMNVFIQQYGSKEKVEEAYGMPLEKIKRELRDDVRKNLMVQRMREKKFGMVEASQREIEEFFITYKDSLGVIPEKVQISHIYMNPKLSSALKQKFRTKIESILDSIKGGEDFSELAKKYSDDPASAVHGGDLGFVKKGVFYPEFESAAFALKEGEISGIVESPVGFHIIQLLERRGEAIKTRHILVKLKSDDEADLDVIQRLTDVRDSVVRKFNTFSYYAKKYSDDKNTAALGGELGSFYLSQLDKSLLDAVSKMKEGEISYPKRVDYGVDTYGYHVIFLEKRIPQHQPSLEIDFQELKKFADEYKKQNLYQTWIQEIKNKIYWEIKI
;
A
#
# COMPACT_ATOMS: atom_id res chain seq x y z
N MET A 1 -72.10 -50.35 32.39
CA MET A 1 -70.64 -50.49 32.45
C MET A 1 -70.11 -50.08 31.09
N LYS A 2 -69.56 -48.85 30.96
CA LYS A 2 -69.09 -48.23 29.64
C LYS A 2 -67.56 -48.37 29.62
N ILE A 3 -67.05 -49.17 28.70
CA ILE A 3 -65.62 -49.31 28.43
C ILE A 3 -65.20 -48.18 27.52
N LYS A 4 -64.32 -47.31 27.99
CA LYS A 4 -63.68 -46.26 27.16
C LYS A 4 -62.43 -46.84 26.51
N LEU A 5 -62.51 -46.96 25.20
CA LEU A 5 -61.35 -47.32 24.34
C LEU A 5 -60.40 -46.12 24.22
N PHE A 6 -59.18 -46.21 24.72
CA PHE A 6 -58.17 -45.18 24.62
C PHE A 6 -57.30 -45.50 23.38
N VAL A 7 -57.50 -44.70 22.29
CA VAL A 7 -56.72 -44.81 21.09
C VAL A 7 -55.44 -44.00 21.30
N LEU A 8 -54.29 -44.66 21.41
CA LEU A 8 -52.98 -44.05 21.51
C LEU A 8 -52.52 -43.65 20.12
N PHE A 9 -52.52 -42.32 19.83
CA PHE A 9 -52.00 -41.75 18.57
C PHE A 9 -50.50 -41.67 18.67
N LEU A 10 -49.79 -42.62 18.05
CA LEU A 10 -48.31 -42.58 17.94
C LEU A 10 -47.96 -41.62 16.81
N SER A 11 -47.67 -40.35 17.14
CA SER A 11 -47.13 -39.37 16.18
C SER A 11 -45.66 -39.71 15.85
N LEU A 12 -45.48 -40.24 14.66
CA LEU A 12 -44.17 -40.49 14.08
C LEU A 12 -43.54 -39.09 13.70
N PHE A 13 -42.70 -38.57 14.59
CA PHE A 13 -41.87 -37.42 14.23
C PHE A 13 -40.83 -37.92 13.23
N ALA A 14 -41.06 -37.70 11.93
CA ALA A 14 -40.04 -37.78 10.92
C ALA A 14 -39.04 -36.64 11.19
N VAL A 15 -37.89 -36.98 11.72
CA VAL A 15 -36.75 -36.07 11.82
C VAL A 15 -36.28 -35.82 10.40
N LEU A 16 -36.75 -34.70 9.82
CA LEU A 16 -36.19 -34.16 8.58
C LEU A 16 -34.74 -33.77 8.89
N HIS A 17 -33.81 -34.65 8.54
CA HIS A 17 -32.40 -34.23 8.45
C HIS A 17 -32.33 -33.18 7.34
N PRO A 18 -31.75 -32.02 7.59
CA PRO A 18 -31.50 -31.10 6.51
C PRO A 18 -30.63 -31.82 5.48
N GLN A 19 -31.15 -31.99 4.28
CA GLN A 19 -30.37 -32.48 3.15
C GLN A 19 -29.16 -31.55 3.02
N GLN A 20 -27.97 -32.09 3.26
CA GLN A 20 -26.74 -31.36 2.95
C GLN A 20 -26.76 -31.16 1.44
N VAL A 21 -27.04 -29.94 1.02
CA VAL A 21 -26.99 -29.57 -0.39
C VAL A 21 -25.53 -29.69 -0.80
N LEU A 22 -25.20 -30.77 -1.49
CA LEU A 22 -23.91 -30.95 -2.14
C LEU A 22 -23.79 -29.87 -3.21
N ASP A 23 -22.67 -29.14 -3.22
CA ASP A 23 -22.43 -28.10 -4.20
C ASP A 23 -22.40 -28.70 -5.61
N LYS A 24 -23.03 -28.03 -6.58
CA LYS A 24 -23.12 -28.53 -7.96
C LYS A 24 -21.85 -28.22 -8.73
N ILE A 25 -21.31 -29.22 -9.43
CA ILE A 25 -20.23 -29.01 -10.39
C ILE A 25 -20.81 -28.39 -11.64
N VAL A 26 -20.38 -27.19 -12.02
CA VAL A 26 -20.84 -26.47 -13.21
C VAL A 26 -19.89 -26.61 -14.40
N ALA A 27 -18.61 -26.89 -14.15
CA ALA A 27 -17.64 -27.25 -15.18
C ALA A 27 -16.49 -28.08 -14.61
N VAL A 28 -15.76 -28.74 -15.51
CA VAL A 28 -14.54 -29.51 -15.21
C VAL A 28 -13.45 -29.07 -16.18
N VAL A 29 -12.24 -28.88 -15.68
CA VAL A 29 -11.04 -28.57 -16.48
C VAL A 29 -9.91 -29.47 -15.99
N ASP A 30 -9.46 -30.41 -16.79
CA ASP A 30 -8.51 -31.46 -16.41
C ASP A 30 -8.97 -32.14 -15.08
N ASN A 31 -8.22 -31.99 -14.00
CA ASN A 31 -8.54 -32.52 -12.66
C ASN A 31 -9.19 -31.50 -11.72
N GLU A 32 -9.50 -30.30 -12.20
CA GLU A 32 -10.09 -29.23 -11.40
C GLU A 32 -11.60 -29.12 -11.64
N TYR A 33 -12.37 -28.98 -10.56
CA TYR A 33 -13.81 -28.75 -10.62
C TYR A 33 -14.10 -27.27 -10.42
N ILE A 34 -15.14 -26.77 -11.10
CA ILE A 34 -15.72 -25.45 -10.85
C ILE A 34 -17.08 -25.70 -10.18
N LEU A 35 -17.23 -25.20 -8.97
CA LEU A 35 -18.44 -25.36 -8.19
C LEU A 35 -19.41 -24.20 -8.44
N GLN A 36 -20.69 -24.47 -8.26
CA GLN A 36 -21.76 -23.48 -8.36
C GLN A 36 -21.54 -22.32 -7.39
N SER A 37 -21.15 -22.64 -6.14
CA SER A 37 -20.87 -21.63 -5.12
C SER A 37 -19.68 -20.73 -5.49
N GLU A 38 -18.62 -21.29 -6.09
CA GLU A 38 -17.46 -20.53 -6.59
C GLU A 38 -17.89 -19.55 -7.68
N LEU A 39 -18.66 -20.02 -8.65
CA LEU A 39 -19.18 -19.18 -9.72
C LEU A 39 -20.10 -18.09 -9.18
N ASP A 40 -21.04 -18.43 -8.31
CA ASP A 40 -21.99 -17.48 -7.71
C ASP A 40 -21.28 -16.40 -6.89
N PHE A 41 -20.25 -16.77 -6.13
CA PHE A 41 -19.44 -15.83 -5.40
C PHE A 41 -18.74 -14.81 -6.31
N GLN A 42 -18.08 -15.29 -7.38
CA GLN A 42 -17.39 -14.38 -8.30
C GLN A 42 -18.35 -13.52 -9.11
N VAL A 43 -19.50 -14.06 -9.52
CA VAL A 43 -20.56 -13.29 -10.20
C VAL A 43 -21.06 -12.17 -9.30
N ASN A 44 -21.38 -12.46 -8.03
CA ASN A 44 -21.85 -11.46 -7.07
C ASN A 44 -20.80 -10.34 -6.84
N MET A 45 -19.52 -10.70 -6.68
CA MET A 45 -18.45 -9.72 -6.52
C MET A 45 -18.34 -8.76 -7.70
N VAL A 46 -18.32 -9.31 -8.93
CA VAL A 46 -18.21 -8.49 -10.14
C VAL A 46 -19.49 -7.69 -10.39
N ALA A 47 -20.66 -8.26 -10.13
CA ALA A 47 -21.96 -7.57 -10.23
C ALA A 47 -22.02 -6.35 -9.30
N GLN A 48 -21.59 -6.51 -8.05
CA GLN A 48 -21.51 -5.42 -7.08
C GLN A 48 -20.55 -4.31 -7.53
N GLN A 49 -19.35 -4.69 -8.00
CA GLN A 49 -18.35 -3.73 -8.49
C GLN A 49 -18.86 -2.96 -9.71
N ARG A 50 -19.50 -3.64 -10.66
CA ARG A 50 -20.03 -3.04 -11.91
C ARG A 50 -21.41 -2.41 -11.74
N LYS A 51 -22.06 -2.57 -10.57
CA LYS A 51 -23.44 -2.10 -10.28
C LYS A 51 -24.46 -2.68 -11.26
N VAL A 52 -24.34 -3.96 -11.59
CA VAL A 52 -25.27 -4.71 -12.45
C VAL A 52 -25.91 -5.85 -11.67
N SER A 53 -27.02 -6.43 -12.22
CA SER A 53 -27.67 -7.58 -11.57
C SER A 53 -26.77 -8.82 -11.61
N PRO A 54 -26.62 -9.57 -10.51
CA PRO A 54 -25.94 -10.87 -10.51
C PRO A 54 -26.71 -11.95 -11.33
N ASP A 55 -27.99 -11.75 -11.59
CA ASP A 55 -28.80 -12.67 -12.38
C ASP A 55 -28.61 -12.47 -13.90
N ASN A 56 -27.71 -11.57 -14.34
CA ASN A 56 -27.44 -11.34 -15.74
C ASN A 56 -26.74 -12.57 -16.37
N PRO A 57 -27.40 -13.29 -17.31
CA PRO A 57 -26.83 -14.51 -17.90
C PRO A 57 -25.52 -14.29 -18.63
N ALA A 58 -25.36 -13.16 -19.33
CA ALA A 58 -24.16 -12.81 -20.04
C ALA A 58 -22.98 -12.56 -19.09
N LEU A 59 -23.21 -11.93 -17.94
CA LEU A 59 -22.20 -11.78 -16.89
C LEU A 59 -21.78 -13.13 -16.33
N ARG A 60 -22.76 -14.01 -16.06
CA ARG A 60 -22.50 -15.33 -15.52
C ARG A 60 -21.67 -16.19 -16.50
N GLU A 61 -22.01 -16.18 -17.77
CA GLU A 61 -21.25 -16.85 -18.82
C GLU A 61 -19.82 -16.28 -18.94
N GLN A 62 -19.68 -14.95 -18.91
CA GLN A 62 -18.39 -14.29 -18.94
C GLN A 62 -17.50 -14.73 -17.78
N ILE A 63 -18.03 -14.78 -16.57
CA ILE A 63 -17.29 -15.18 -15.36
C ILE A 63 -16.93 -16.68 -15.41
N LEU A 64 -17.87 -17.55 -15.82
CA LEU A 64 -17.59 -18.97 -15.97
C LEU A 64 -16.46 -19.23 -16.98
N ASN A 65 -16.49 -18.57 -18.12
CA ASN A 65 -15.44 -18.67 -19.13
C ASN A 65 -14.08 -18.19 -18.57
N ALA A 66 -14.07 -17.10 -17.78
CA ALA A 66 -12.83 -16.61 -17.15
C ALA A 66 -12.24 -17.62 -16.15
N ILE A 67 -13.08 -18.27 -15.34
CA ILE A 67 -12.64 -19.32 -14.40
C ILE A 67 -12.10 -20.53 -15.18
N ILE A 68 -12.80 -20.95 -16.25
CA ILE A 68 -12.34 -22.05 -17.11
C ILE A 68 -10.96 -21.71 -17.71
N GLU A 69 -10.77 -20.50 -18.23
CA GLU A 69 -9.49 -20.08 -18.80
C GLU A 69 -8.37 -20.07 -17.76
N GLU A 70 -8.64 -19.62 -16.54
CA GLU A 70 -7.68 -19.66 -15.45
C GLU A 70 -7.26 -21.10 -15.10
N LYS A 71 -8.23 -22.01 -14.97
CA LYS A 71 -7.94 -23.43 -14.69
C LYS A 71 -7.23 -24.12 -15.86
N LEU A 72 -7.50 -23.74 -17.12
CA LEU A 72 -6.75 -24.21 -18.28
C LEU A 72 -5.27 -23.76 -18.24
N VAL A 73 -5.03 -22.49 -17.87
CA VAL A 73 -3.66 -21.98 -17.70
C VAL A 73 -2.95 -22.68 -16.56
N TYR A 74 -3.66 -22.97 -15.44
CA TYR A 74 -3.11 -23.75 -14.33
C TYR A 74 -2.75 -25.17 -14.75
N ALA A 75 -3.63 -25.88 -15.47
CA ALA A 75 -3.35 -27.22 -15.99
C ALA A 75 -2.14 -27.20 -16.94
N GLN A 76 -2.04 -26.20 -17.82
CA GLN A 76 -0.87 -26.04 -18.70
C GLN A 76 0.41 -25.73 -17.88
N ALA A 77 0.31 -24.93 -16.81
CA ALA A 77 1.44 -24.65 -15.92
C ALA A 77 1.97 -25.92 -15.25
N ASN A 78 1.08 -26.83 -14.82
CA ASN A 78 1.46 -28.14 -14.29
C ASN A 78 2.15 -29.00 -15.36
N PHE A 79 1.58 -29.04 -16.56
CA PHE A 79 2.17 -29.77 -17.69
C PHE A 79 3.56 -29.27 -18.05
N ASP A 80 3.77 -27.94 -18.05
CA ASP A 80 5.05 -27.29 -18.33
C ASP A 80 6.00 -27.27 -17.13
N SER A 81 5.66 -27.95 -16.02
CA SER A 81 6.44 -28.00 -14.78
C SER A 81 6.77 -26.62 -14.22
N VAL A 82 5.85 -25.69 -14.33
CA VAL A 82 5.95 -24.38 -13.68
C VAL A 82 5.65 -24.58 -12.20
N PHE A 83 6.55 -24.18 -11.33
CA PHE A 83 6.39 -24.32 -9.88
C PHE A 83 6.66 -22.99 -9.16
N VAL A 84 6.10 -22.86 -7.97
CA VAL A 84 6.34 -21.78 -7.03
C VAL A 84 6.81 -22.37 -5.69
N THR A 85 7.68 -21.67 -5.00
CA THR A 85 8.23 -22.15 -3.73
C THR A 85 7.24 -21.87 -2.56
N GLU A 86 7.34 -22.65 -1.49
CA GLU A 86 6.55 -22.43 -0.29
C GLU A 86 6.80 -21.05 0.35
N GLU A 87 8.01 -20.53 0.18
CA GLU A 87 8.37 -19.19 0.65
C GLU A 87 7.63 -18.09 -0.13
N GLU A 88 7.52 -18.23 -1.46
CA GLU A 88 6.76 -17.30 -2.30
C GLU A 88 5.27 -17.33 -1.96
N VAL A 89 4.69 -18.52 -1.75
CA VAL A 89 3.29 -18.68 -1.33
C VAL A 89 3.07 -18.01 0.02
N SER A 90 3.97 -18.25 0.99
CA SER A 90 3.85 -17.66 2.32
C SER A 90 3.96 -16.14 2.30
N ARG A 91 4.90 -15.57 1.55
CA ARG A 91 5.03 -14.11 1.36
C ARG A 91 3.76 -13.50 0.76
N GLN A 92 3.19 -14.15 -0.26
CA GLN A 92 1.98 -13.65 -0.89
C GLN A 92 0.77 -13.69 0.05
N ILE A 93 0.64 -14.76 0.84
CA ILE A 93 -0.41 -14.86 1.87
C ILE A 93 -0.23 -13.78 2.93
N ASP A 94 0.99 -13.58 3.43
CA ASP A 94 1.26 -12.56 4.44
C ASP A 94 0.95 -11.15 3.90
N TYR A 95 1.28 -10.87 2.65
CA TYR A 95 0.91 -9.63 1.99
C TYR A 95 -0.62 -9.45 1.94
N GLN A 96 -1.36 -10.47 1.49
CA GLN A 96 -2.84 -10.42 1.42
C GLN A 96 -3.45 -10.22 2.82
N MET A 97 -2.93 -10.90 3.84
CA MET A 97 -3.42 -10.74 5.21
C MET A 97 -3.16 -9.33 5.74
N ASN A 98 -2.02 -8.73 5.44
CA ASN A 98 -1.74 -7.34 5.81
C ASN A 98 -2.72 -6.36 5.13
N VAL A 99 -3.04 -6.57 3.86
CA VAL A 99 -4.06 -5.77 3.14
C VAL A 99 -5.43 -5.93 3.82
N PHE A 100 -5.85 -7.15 4.16
CA PHE A 100 -7.12 -7.40 4.86
C PHE A 100 -7.14 -6.73 6.24
N ILE A 101 -6.05 -6.86 7.02
CA ILE A 101 -5.95 -6.21 8.33
C ILE A 101 -6.08 -4.68 8.20
N GLN A 102 -5.45 -4.07 7.19
CA GLN A 102 -5.58 -2.63 6.93
C GLN A 102 -7.01 -2.26 6.52
N GLN A 103 -7.66 -3.06 5.68
CA GLN A 103 -9.02 -2.82 5.20
C GLN A 103 -10.08 -2.98 6.30
N TYR A 104 -9.95 -4.00 7.14
CA TYR A 104 -10.86 -4.27 8.26
C TYR A 104 -10.50 -3.49 9.53
N GLY A 105 -9.29 -2.93 9.59
CA GLY A 105 -8.77 -2.10 10.68
C GLY A 105 -8.04 -2.86 11.78
N SER A 106 -8.24 -4.18 11.95
CA SER A 106 -7.45 -5.02 12.87
C SER A 106 -7.53 -6.50 12.51
N LYS A 107 -6.60 -7.29 13.07
CA LYS A 107 -6.59 -8.75 12.95
C LYS A 107 -7.88 -9.38 13.48
N GLU A 108 -8.36 -8.94 14.64
CA GLU A 108 -9.54 -9.47 15.31
C GLU A 108 -10.79 -9.29 14.44
N LYS A 109 -10.91 -8.16 13.76
CA LYS A 109 -12.04 -7.92 12.83
C LYS A 109 -11.98 -8.80 11.59
N VAL A 110 -10.80 -9.15 11.10
CA VAL A 110 -10.63 -10.13 10.02
C VAL A 110 -11.07 -11.52 10.52
N GLU A 111 -10.62 -11.95 11.71
CA GLU A 111 -11.00 -13.22 12.31
C GLU A 111 -12.52 -13.32 12.57
N GLU A 112 -13.15 -12.22 13.00
CA GLU A 112 -14.61 -12.12 13.17
C GLU A 112 -15.35 -12.22 11.83
N ALA A 113 -14.90 -11.51 10.80
CA ALA A 113 -15.52 -11.49 9.48
C ALA A 113 -15.47 -12.87 8.79
N TYR A 114 -14.38 -13.61 8.98
CA TYR A 114 -14.19 -14.95 8.42
C TYR A 114 -14.65 -16.09 9.35
N GLY A 115 -15.01 -15.78 10.59
CA GLY A 115 -15.44 -16.77 11.59
C GLY A 115 -14.38 -17.78 12.00
N MET A 116 -13.09 -17.45 11.79
CA MET A 116 -11.97 -18.34 12.11
C MET A 116 -10.66 -17.59 12.37
N PRO A 117 -9.72 -18.19 13.13
CA PRO A 117 -8.41 -17.60 13.39
C PRO A 117 -7.60 -17.32 12.10
N LEU A 118 -6.81 -16.25 12.09
CA LEU A 118 -5.99 -15.82 10.95
C LEU A 118 -5.08 -16.93 10.41
N GLU A 119 -4.49 -17.73 11.29
CA GLU A 119 -3.63 -18.86 10.89
C GLU A 119 -4.41 -19.98 10.17
N LYS A 120 -5.70 -20.11 10.45
CA LYS A 120 -6.56 -21.05 9.71
C LYS A 120 -6.90 -20.48 8.34
N ILE A 121 -7.24 -19.19 8.25
CA ILE A 121 -7.48 -18.49 6.98
C ILE A 121 -6.25 -18.64 6.06
N LYS A 122 -5.05 -18.39 6.58
CA LYS A 122 -3.78 -18.57 5.83
C LYS A 122 -3.61 -20.00 5.29
N ARG A 123 -3.96 -21.00 6.07
CA ARG A 123 -3.85 -22.39 5.62
C ARG A 123 -4.86 -22.75 4.53
N GLU A 124 -6.10 -22.27 4.65
CA GLU A 124 -7.14 -22.52 3.64
C GLU A 124 -6.84 -21.82 2.32
N LEU A 125 -6.28 -20.61 2.33
CA LEU A 125 -5.90 -19.87 1.13
C LEU A 125 -4.64 -20.41 0.43
N ARG A 126 -3.87 -21.28 1.08
CA ARG A 126 -2.54 -21.69 0.59
C ARG A 126 -2.56 -22.34 -0.80
N ASP A 127 -3.52 -23.22 -1.03
CA ASP A 127 -3.62 -23.92 -2.32
C ASP A 127 -4.05 -22.98 -3.44
N ASP A 128 -5.03 -22.14 -3.20
CA ASP A 128 -5.51 -21.15 -4.16
C ASP A 128 -4.42 -20.12 -4.50
N VAL A 129 -3.69 -19.63 -3.49
CA VAL A 129 -2.57 -18.70 -3.70
C VAL A 129 -1.47 -19.37 -4.53
N ARG A 130 -1.16 -20.65 -4.27
CA ARG A 130 -0.19 -21.40 -5.08
C ARG A 130 -0.63 -21.51 -6.54
N LYS A 131 -1.89 -21.90 -6.79
CA LYS A 131 -2.46 -22.01 -8.13
C LYS A 131 -2.40 -20.67 -8.87
N ASN A 132 -2.81 -19.60 -8.20
CA ASN A 132 -2.78 -18.26 -8.77
C ASN A 132 -1.36 -17.78 -9.11
N LEU A 133 -0.38 -18.03 -8.25
CA LEU A 133 1.03 -17.72 -8.52
C LEU A 133 1.58 -18.54 -9.71
N MET A 134 1.18 -19.81 -9.84
CA MET A 134 1.57 -20.64 -10.99
C MET A 134 0.98 -20.11 -12.30
N VAL A 135 -0.30 -19.73 -12.28
CA VAL A 135 -0.99 -19.10 -13.43
C VAL A 135 -0.28 -17.80 -13.82
N GLN A 136 -0.01 -16.94 -12.86
CA GLN A 136 0.71 -15.69 -13.09
C GLN A 136 2.11 -15.94 -13.68
N ARG A 137 2.87 -16.86 -13.10
CA ARG A 137 4.21 -17.23 -13.59
C ARG A 137 4.19 -17.80 -14.99
N MET A 138 3.17 -18.61 -15.31
CA MET A 138 3.00 -19.15 -16.65
C MET A 138 2.72 -18.05 -17.68
N ARG A 139 1.85 -17.09 -17.35
CA ARG A 139 1.57 -15.92 -18.20
C ARG A 139 2.84 -15.07 -18.39
N GLU A 140 3.57 -14.82 -17.32
CA GLU A 140 4.81 -14.03 -17.36
C GLU A 140 5.89 -14.74 -18.20
N LYS A 141 6.10 -16.04 -17.99
CA LYS A 141 7.03 -16.86 -18.79
C LYS A 141 6.72 -16.81 -20.29
N LYS A 142 5.44 -16.78 -20.65
CA LYS A 142 5.01 -16.85 -22.05
C LYS A 142 4.91 -15.48 -22.71
N PHE A 143 4.50 -14.45 -21.98
CA PHE A 143 4.17 -13.15 -22.55
C PHE A 143 4.92 -11.98 -21.93
N GLY A 144 5.69 -12.17 -20.86
CA GLY A 144 6.34 -11.09 -20.13
C GLY A 144 7.28 -10.24 -20.98
N MET A 145 7.97 -10.87 -21.94
CA MET A 145 8.90 -10.19 -22.84
C MET A 145 8.29 -9.84 -24.22
N VAL A 146 6.97 -9.98 -24.37
CA VAL A 146 6.31 -9.61 -25.64
C VAL A 146 6.21 -8.10 -25.71
N GLU A 147 6.77 -7.53 -26.77
CA GLU A 147 6.67 -6.13 -27.11
C GLU A 147 6.18 -5.95 -28.54
N ALA A 148 5.45 -4.88 -28.79
CA ALA A 148 5.06 -4.48 -30.14
C ALA A 148 6.25 -3.85 -30.87
N SER A 149 6.46 -4.23 -32.12
CA SER A 149 7.39 -3.55 -33.01
C SER A 149 6.86 -2.17 -33.39
N GLN A 150 7.73 -1.28 -33.88
CA GLN A 150 7.31 0.05 -34.34
C GLN A 150 6.16 -0.03 -35.33
N ARG A 151 6.22 -0.94 -36.29
CA ARG A 151 5.15 -1.16 -37.26
C ARG A 151 3.83 -1.56 -36.61
N GLU A 152 3.85 -2.46 -35.62
CA GLU A 152 2.64 -2.87 -34.90
C GLU A 152 2.05 -1.74 -34.06
N ILE A 153 2.90 -0.83 -33.53
CA ILE A 153 2.45 0.37 -32.82
C ILE A 153 1.75 1.33 -33.79
N GLU A 154 2.32 1.54 -34.97
CA GLU A 154 1.72 2.37 -36.01
C GLU A 154 0.39 1.80 -36.52
N GLU A 155 0.34 0.49 -36.79
CA GLU A 155 -0.89 -0.24 -37.19
C GLU A 155 -1.97 -0.17 -36.08
N PHE A 156 -1.58 -0.36 -34.82
CA PHE A 156 -2.46 -0.20 -33.67
C PHE A 156 -3.02 1.23 -33.62
N PHE A 157 -2.17 2.24 -33.74
CA PHE A 157 -2.60 3.64 -33.72
C PHE A 157 -3.58 3.96 -34.85
N ILE A 158 -3.27 3.57 -36.09
CA ILE A 158 -4.15 3.79 -37.25
C ILE A 158 -5.52 3.15 -37.00
N THR A 159 -5.56 1.95 -36.42
CA THR A 159 -6.78 1.19 -36.19
C THR A 159 -7.63 1.77 -35.06
N TYR A 160 -7.00 2.25 -33.98
CA TYR A 160 -7.69 2.58 -32.74
C TYR A 160 -7.67 4.06 -32.35
N LYS A 161 -7.00 4.95 -33.10
CA LYS A 161 -6.86 6.38 -32.74
C LYS A 161 -8.16 7.07 -32.36
N ASP A 162 -9.25 6.77 -33.05
CA ASP A 162 -10.56 7.37 -32.79
C ASP A 162 -11.23 6.82 -31.51
N SER A 163 -10.77 5.65 -31.05
CA SER A 163 -11.27 4.97 -29.85
C SER A 163 -10.42 5.21 -28.59
N LEU A 164 -9.19 5.71 -28.75
CA LEU A 164 -8.27 5.97 -27.65
C LEU A 164 -8.72 7.15 -26.79
N GLY A 165 -9.63 7.98 -27.29
CA GLY A 165 -10.06 9.20 -26.61
C GLY A 165 -9.00 10.30 -26.64
N VAL A 166 -9.14 11.25 -25.75
CA VAL A 166 -8.25 12.41 -25.63
C VAL A 166 -7.21 12.09 -24.57
N ILE A 167 -5.94 12.34 -24.88
CA ILE A 167 -4.85 12.26 -23.88
C ILE A 167 -4.99 13.44 -22.93
N PRO A 168 -5.14 13.20 -21.61
CA PRO A 168 -5.27 14.28 -20.65
C PRO A 168 -3.98 15.10 -20.56
N GLU A 169 -4.12 16.31 -20.03
CA GLU A 169 -2.99 17.19 -19.77
C GLU A 169 -1.95 16.52 -18.86
N LYS A 170 -0.68 16.59 -19.27
CA LYS A 170 0.47 15.98 -18.60
C LYS A 170 1.52 17.03 -18.29
N VAL A 171 2.13 16.92 -17.13
CA VAL A 171 3.19 17.82 -16.67
C VAL A 171 4.41 17.03 -16.25
N GLN A 172 5.60 17.57 -16.58
CA GLN A 172 6.87 17.10 -16.06
C GLN A 172 7.36 18.09 -15.02
N ILE A 173 7.62 17.62 -13.82
CA ILE A 173 7.95 18.45 -12.68
C ILE A 173 9.18 17.95 -11.93
N SER A 174 9.91 18.91 -11.39
CA SER A 174 11.00 18.68 -10.44
C SER A 174 10.76 19.48 -9.17
N HIS A 175 11.38 19.08 -8.05
CA HIS A 175 11.31 19.84 -6.82
C HIS A 175 12.66 19.96 -6.10
N ILE A 176 12.78 20.97 -5.25
CA ILE A 176 13.81 21.08 -4.24
C ILE A 176 13.11 21.13 -2.90
N TYR A 177 13.36 20.15 -2.05
CA TYR A 177 12.74 20.01 -0.74
C TYR A 177 13.75 20.30 0.36
N MET A 178 13.35 21.08 1.37
CA MET A 178 14.17 21.35 2.54
C MET A 178 13.35 21.20 3.82
N ASN A 179 13.93 20.54 4.81
CA ASN A 179 13.37 20.48 6.15
C ASN A 179 13.81 21.69 6.96
N PRO A 180 12.92 22.27 7.79
CA PRO A 180 13.34 23.22 8.80
C PRO A 180 14.33 22.56 9.77
N LYS A 181 15.56 23.08 9.82
CA LYS A 181 16.59 22.55 10.72
C LYS A 181 16.55 23.37 11.99
N LEU A 182 16.31 22.68 13.10
CA LEU A 182 16.39 23.29 14.41
C LEU A 182 17.72 24.02 14.58
N SER A 183 17.64 25.31 14.96
CA SER A 183 18.84 26.04 15.37
C SER A 183 19.47 25.35 16.58
N SER A 184 20.80 25.41 16.69
CA SER A 184 21.50 24.88 17.86
C SER A 184 21.02 25.50 19.18
N ALA A 185 20.59 26.75 19.13
CA ALA A 185 20.02 27.45 20.28
C ALA A 185 18.67 26.86 20.71
N LEU A 186 17.79 26.56 19.74
CA LEU A 186 16.49 25.94 19.99
C LEU A 186 16.65 24.51 20.49
N LYS A 187 17.54 23.73 19.87
CA LYS A 187 17.88 22.39 20.33
C LYS A 187 18.39 22.40 21.76
N GLN A 188 19.23 23.38 22.13
CA GLN A 188 19.73 23.55 23.47
C GLN A 188 18.59 23.90 24.47
N LYS A 189 17.62 24.71 24.08
CA LYS A 189 16.43 25.03 24.90
C LYS A 189 15.61 23.77 25.24
N PHE A 190 15.35 22.89 24.23
CA PHE A 190 14.68 21.61 24.48
C PHE A 190 15.52 20.69 25.35
N ARG A 191 16.85 20.68 25.16
CA ARG A 191 17.77 19.92 26.00
C ARG A 191 17.72 20.37 27.44
N THR A 192 17.78 21.68 27.70
CA THR A 192 17.66 22.24 29.07
C THR A 192 16.30 21.87 29.69
N LYS A 193 15.20 21.86 28.88
CA LYS A 193 13.89 21.43 29.39
C LYS A 193 13.93 19.97 29.88
N ILE A 194 14.47 19.04 29.06
CA ILE A 194 14.53 17.63 29.48
C ILE A 194 15.52 17.39 30.61
N GLU A 195 16.61 18.15 30.65
CA GLU A 195 17.58 18.12 31.79
C GLU A 195 16.88 18.49 33.13
N SER A 196 16.08 19.55 33.14
CA SER A 196 15.33 19.92 34.33
C SER A 196 14.31 18.85 34.78
N ILE A 197 13.67 18.16 33.84
CA ILE A 197 12.76 17.05 34.15
C ILE A 197 13.55 15.86 34.74
N LEU A 198 14.71 15.52 34.17
CA LEU A 198 15.57 14.46 34.70
C LEU A 198 16.05 14.77 36.11
N ASP A 199 16.38 16.03 36.39
CA ASP A 199 16.82 16.46 37.71
C ASP A 199 15.66 16.37 38.73
N SER A 200 14.42 16.73 38.35
CA SER A 200 13.22 16.50 39.17
C SER A 200 13.02 15.03 39.53
N ILE A 201 13.18 14.13 38.52
CA ILE A 201 13.09 12.69 38.75
C ILE A 201 14.16 12.22 39.76
N LYS A 202 15.43 12.67 39.56
CA LYS A 202 16.52 12.36 40.50
C LYS A 202 16.29 12.95 41.88
N GLY A 203 15.55 14.06 41.96
CA GLY A 203 15.12 14.69 43.22
C GLY A 203 13.98 13.94 43.92
N GLY A 204 13.44 12.88 43.32
CA GLY A 204 12.41 12.03 43.91
C GLY A 204 10.98 12.35 43.49
N GLU A 205 10.78 13.26 42.53
CA GLU A 205 9.45 13.49 41.96
C GLU A 205 8.95 12.27 41.19
N ASP A 206 7.64 12.02 41.19
CA ASP A 206 7.04 10.87 40.54
C ASP A 206 7.15 10.95 39.00
N PHE A 207 7.72 9.93 38.41
CA PHE A 207 7.93 9.83 36.96
C PHE A 207 6.61 9.94 36.18
N SER A 208 5.55 9.27 36.66
CA SER A 208 4.26 9.24 36.00
C SER A 208 3.59 10.63 35.98
N GLU A 209 3.67 11.36 37.06
CA GLU A 209 3.13 12.71 37.13
C GLU A 209 3.91 13.69 36.25
N LEU A 210 5.24 13.54 36.18
CA LEU A 210 6.08 14.33 35.29
C LEU A 210 5.81 13.97 33.83
N ALA A 211 5.57 12.70 33.51
CA ALA A 211 5.18 12.27 32.16
C ALA A 211 3.85 12.88 31.72
N LYS A 212 2.83 12.84 32.60
CA LYS A 212 1.52 13.45 32.30
C LYS A 212 1.63 14.96 32.08
N LYS A 213 2.52 15.63 32.81
CA LYS A 213 2.66 17.09 32.80
C LYS A 213 3.53 17.61 31.65
N TYR A 214 4.58 16.90 31.30
CA TYR A 214 5.65 17.42 30.43
C TYR A 214 5.91 16.63 29.16
N SER A 215 5.41 15.38 29.05
CA SER A 215 5.65 14.57 27.86
C SER A 215 4.88 15.10 26.66
N ASP A 216 5.59 15.28 25.55
CA ASP A 216 5.03 15.63 24.23
C ASP A 216 4.53 14.40 23.44
N ASP A 217 4.44 13.21 24.08
CA ASP A 217 3.78 12.01 23.54
C ASP A 217 2.40 11.82 24.20
N PRO A 218 1.31 12.33 23.60
CA PRO A 218 -0.01 12.29 24.23
C PRO A 218 -0.55 10.87 24.43
N ALA A 219 -0.11 9.91 23.58
CA ALA A 219 -0.59 8.53 23.66
C ALA A 219 -0.14 7.83 24.94
N SER A 220 1.12 8.02 25.35
CA SER A 220 1.66 7.44 26.59
C SER A 220 1.55 8.37 27.79
N ALA A 221 1.60 9.69 27.59
CA ALA A 221 1.58 10.68 28.68
C ALA A 221 0.39 10.51 29.64
N VAL A 222 -0.82 10.30 29.09
CA VAL A 222 -2.05 10.10 29.90
C VAL A 222 -1.97 8.84 30.80
N HIS A 223 -1.12 7.90 30.44
CA HIS A 223 -0.85 6.67 31.19
C HIS A 223 0.49 6.74 31.95
N GLY A 224 1.00 7.94 32.24
CA GLY A 224 2.26 8.15 32.96
C GLY A 224 3.51 7.74 32.16
N GLY A 225 3.42 7.79 30.84
CA GLY A 225 4.49 7.44 29.91
C GLY A 225 4.58 5.94 29.56
N ASP A 226 3.66 5.08 30.02
CA ASP A 226 3.70 3.62 29.82
C ASP A 226 3.56 3.27 28.32
N LEU A 227 4.52 2.52 27.80
CA LEU A 227 4.56 2.05 26.41
C LEU A 227 4.19 0.57 26.26
N GLY A 228 3.86 -0.10 27.38
CA GLY A 228 3.56 -1.53 27.39
C GLY A 228 4.76 -2.43 27.14
N PHE A 229 4.51 -3.71 26.87
CA PHE A 229 5.55 -4.69 26.53
C PHE A 229 5.86 -4.64 25.05
N VAL A 230 7.14 -4.51 24.72
CA VAL A 230 7.65 -4.49 23.34
C VAL A 230 8.88 -5.35 23.19
N LYS A 231 9.06 -5.93 21.99
CA LYS A 231 10.29 -6.59 21.55
C LYS A 231 11.16 -5.62 20.75
N LYS A 232 12.40 -6.04 20.44
CA LYS A 232 13.28 -5.28 19.55
C LYS A 232 12.65 -5.07 18.16
N GLY A 233 12.97 -3.94 17.54
CA GLY A 233 12.53 -3.56 16.20
C GLY A 233 11.27 -2.67 16.16
N VAL A 234 10.79 -2.21 17.32
CA VAL A 234 9.58 -1.38 17.43
C VAL A 234 9.91 0.11 17.56
N PHE A 235 11.01 0.42 18.24
CA PHE A 235 11.42 1.79 18.54
C PHE A 235 12.56 2.27 17.64
N TYR A 236 12.82 3.58 17.65
CA TYR A 236 14.02 4.14 17.05
C TYR A 236 15.28 3.48 17.64
N PRO A 237 16.32 3.24 16.83
CA PRO A 237 17.51 2.51 17.27
C PRO A 237 18.18 3.08 18.54
N GLU A 238 18.21 4.41 18.67
CA GLU A 238 18.81 5.09 19.82
C GLU A 238 17.98 4.86 21.09
N PHE A 239 16.65 4.96 20.99
CA PHE A 239 15.74 4.67 22.08
C PHE A 239 15.83 3.19 22.48
N GLU A 240 15.75 2.30 21.50
CA GLU A 240 15.79 0.86 21.72
C GLU A 240 17.09 0.41 22.37
N SER A 241 18.24 0.90 21.87
CA SER A 241 19.54 0.61 22.45
C SER A 241 19.63 1.02 23.92
N ALA A 242 19.14 2.23 24.24
CA ALA A 242 19.13 2.72 25.62
C ALA A 242 18.17 1.90 26.49
N ALA A 243 16.92 1.66 26.04
CA ALA A 243 15.91 0.95 26.81
C ALA A 243 16.31 -0.50 27.14
N PHE A 244 16.89 -1.20 26.17
CA PHE A 244 17.33 -2.59 26.37
C PHE A 244 18.61 -2.72 27.22
N ALA A 245 19.39 -1.64 27.37
CA ALA A 245 20.58 -1.62 28.23
C ALA A 245 20.24 -1.42 29.72
N LEU A 246 19.05 -0.90 30.05
CA LEU A 246 18.63 -0.63 31.43
C LEU A 246 18.37 -1.91 32.22
N LYS A 247 18.54 -1.84 33.54
CA LYS A 247 18.06 -2.83 34.52
C LYS A 247 16.64 -2.45 34.94
N GLU A 248 15.89 -3.42 35.47
CA GLU A 248 14.55 -3.18 36.01
C GLU A 248 14.59 -2.11 37.10
N GLY A 249 13.70 -1.12 36.98
CA GLY A 249 13.62 0.04 37.83
C GLY A 249 14.57 1.18 37.45
N GLU A 250 15.58 0.95 36.59
CA GLU A 250 16.57 1.93 36.20
C GLU A 250 16.01 2.98 35.25
N ILE A 251 16.48 4.22 35.39
CA ILE A 251 16.12 5.38 34.56
C ILE A 251 17.35 5.75 33.71
N SER A 252 17.13 5.98 32.43
CA SER A 252 18.20 6.38 31.49
C SER A 252 18.71 7.80 31.77
N GLY A 253 19.85 8.15 31.21
CA GLY A 253 20.18 9.52 30.88
C GLY A 253 19.23 10.08 29.80
N ILE A 254 19.57 11.27 29.29
CA ILE A 254 18.88 11.85 28.14
C ILE A 254 19.28 11.08 26.88
N VAL A 255 18.27 10.51 26.19
CA VAL A 255 18.44 9.79 24.93
C VAL A 255 17.92 10.67 23.80
N GLU A 256 18.75 10.93 22.80
CA GLU A 256 18.36 11.69 21.61
C GLU A 256 17.92 10.72 20.49
N SER A 257 16.78 11.00 19.88
CA SER A 257 16.25 10.29 18.70
C SER A 257 15.85 11.30 17.63
N PRO A 258 15.49 10.86 16.41
CA PRO A 258 14.98 11.78 15.37
C PRO A 258 13.76 12.62 15.77
N VAL A 259 12.94 12.15 16.74
CA VAL A 259 11.73 12.86 17.17
C VAL A 259 11.94 13.75 18.38
N GLY A 260 13.02 13.58 19.13
CA GLY A 260 13.25 14.39 20.34
C GLY A 260 14.18 13.78 21.35
N PHE A 261 14.14 14.39 22.53
CA PHE A 261 14.87 13.91 23.71
C PHE A 261 13.94 13.07 24.58
N HIS A 262 14.45 11.94 25.06
CA HIS A 262 13.71 11.00 25.90
C HIS A 262 14.40 10.79 27.24
N ILE A 263 13.60 10.57 28.28
CA ILE A 263 13.99 9.90 29.52
C ILE A 263 13.22 8.59 29.55
N ILE A 264 13.90 7.48 29.73
CA ILE A 264 13.32 6.13 29.65
C ILE A 264 13.48 5.46 31.00
N GLN A 265 12.45 4.76 31.46
CA GLN A 265 12.56 3.86 32.60
C GLN A 265 12.14 2.44 32.20
N LEU A 266 12.96 1.46 32.54
CA LEU A 266 12.60 0.06 32.41
C LEU A 266 11.79 -0.37 33.64
N LEU A 267 10.54 -0.80 33.42
CA LEU A 267 9.65 -1.26 34.51
C LEU A 267 9.80 -2.75 34.76
N GLU A 268 9.83 -3.56 33.70
CA GLU A 268 9.83 -5.02 33.78
C GLU A 268 10.47 -5.62 32.53
N ARG A 269 11.12 -6.79 32.69
CA ARG A 269 11.68 -7.60 31.60
C ARG A 269 11.08 -9.00 31.59
N ARG A 270 10.54 -9.43 30.43
CA ARG A 270 10.00 -10.80 30.24
C ARG A 270 10.65 -11.45 29.02
N GLY A 271 11.68 -12.23 29.25
CA GLY A 271 12.46 -12.85 28.17
C GLY A 271 13.03 -11.80 27.21
N GLU A 272 12.61 -11.82 25.93
CA GLU A 272 13.04 -10.84 24.92
C GLU A 272 12.21 -9.55 24.91
N ALA A 273 11.14 -9.47 25.68
CA ALA A 273 10.28 -8.29 25.75
C ALA A 273 10.59 -7.43 26.98
N ILE A 274 10.48 -6.11 26.82
CA ILE A 274 10.63 -5.15 27.91
C ILE A 274 9.37 -4.30 28.04
N LYS A 275 9.00 -3.97 29.27
CA LYS A 275 7.99 -2.97 29.59
C LYS A 275 8.67 -1.69 30.02
N THR A 276 8.44 -0.60 29.29
CA THR A 276 9.07 0.68 29.55
C THR A 276 8.06 1.79 29.69
N ARG A 277 8.46 2.88 30.35
CA ARG A 277 7.77 4.17 30.28
C ARG A 277 8.76 5.25 29.89
N HIS A 278 8.27 6.31 29.26
CA HIS A 278 9.12 7.42 28.84
C HIS A 278 8.49 8.81 29.05
N ILE A 279 9.36 9.81 29.01
CA ILE A 279 9.01 11.22 28.86
C ILE A 279 9.69 11.72 27.60
N LEU A 280 8.91 12.24 26.66
CA LEU A 280 9.40 12.80 25.40
C LEU A 280 9.31 14.32 25.42
N VAL A 281 10.41 15.00 25.12
CA VAL A 281 10.41 16.40 24.71
C VAL A 281 10.68 16.44 23.21
N LYS A 282 9.62 16.67 22.41
CA LYS A 282 9.70 16.70 20.95
C LYS A 282 10.56 17.86 20.47
N LEU A 283 11.40 17.58 19.49
CA LEU A 283 12.09 18.61 18.72
C LEU A 283 11.11 19.19 17.71
N LYS A 284 10.53 20.34 18.03
CA LYS A 284 9.65 21.11 17.12
C LYS A 284 10.46 22.26 16.53
N SER A 285 10.38 22.44 15.19
CA SER A 285 10.85 23.66 14.57
C SER A 285 10.03 24.85 15.09
N ASP A 286 10.66 26.00 15.12
CA ASP A 286 10.00 27.26 15.39
C ASP A 286 9.80 28.06 14.09
N ASP A 287 9.07 29.17 14.20
CA ASP A 287 8.82 30.06 13.07
C ASP A 287 10.12 30.59 12.45
N GLU A 288 11.21 30.70 13.22
CA GLU A 288 12.51 31.17 12.71
C GLU A 288 13.16 30.13 11.79
N ALA A 289 13.10 28.83 12.13
CA ALA A 289 13.59 27.74 11.28
C ALA A 289 12.78 27.64 9.99
N ASP A 290 11.47 27.83 10.07
CA ASP A 290 10.59 27.85 8.90
C ASP A 290 10.93 29.02 7.96
N LEU A 291 11.10 30.22 8.51
CA LEU A 291 11.48 31.41 7.75
C LEU A 291 12.86 31.26 7.08
N ASP A 292 13.86 30.66 7.75
CA ASP A 292 15.17 30.40 7.16
C ASP A 292 15.07 29.48 5.94
N VAL A 293 14.30 28.41 6.03
CA VAL A 293 14.08 27.48 4.87
C VAL A 293 13.34 28.18 3.74
N ILE A 294 12.28 28.92 4.04
CA ILE A 294 11.53 29.70 3.04
C ILE A 294 12.46 30.68 2.33
N GLN A 295 13.30 31.40 3.09
CA GLN A 295 14.24 32.34 2.52
C GLN A 295 15.28 31.65 1.62
N ARG A 296 15.88 30.54 2.08
CA ARG A 296 16.84 29.77 1.29
C ARG A 296 16.23 29.22 -0.01
N LEU A 297 15.02 28.69 0.03
CA LEU A 297 14.32 28.21 -1.15
C LEU A 297 13.96 29.37 -2.10
N THR A 298 13.63 30.54 -1.56
CA THR A 298 13.40 31.75 -2.34
C THR A 298 14.68 32.21 -3.04
N ASP A 299 15.82 32.22 -2.34
CA ASP A 299 17.12 32.58 -2.92
C ASP A 299 17.54 31.58 -4.02
N VAL A 300 17.29 30.28 -3.80
CA VAL A 300 17.51 29.24 -4.83
C VAL A 300 16.63 29.50 -6.05
N ARG A 301 15.33 29.71 -5.85
CA ARG A 301 14.38 30.05 -6.92
C ARG A 301 14.87 31.25 -7.72
N ASP A 302 15.17 32.34 -7.06
CA ASP A 302 15.60 33.59 -7.70
C ASP A 302 16.95 33.45 -8.44
N SER A 303 17.85 32.60 -7.89
CA SER A 303 19.11 32.26 -8.55
C SER A 303 18.90 31.49 -9.86
N VAL A 304 17.94 30.55 -9.88
CA VAL A 304 17.58 29.85 -11.14
C VAL A 304 16.92 30.80 -12.14
N VAL A 305 15.97 31.59 -11.68
CA VAL A 305 15.27 32.58 -12.54
C VAL A 305 16.26 33.56 -13.16
N ARG A 306 17.26 33.98 -12.40
CA ARG A 306 18.37 34.87 -12.91
C ARG A 306 19.44 34.09 -13.68
N LYS A 307 19.27 32.77 -13.90
CA LYS A 307 20.18 31.90 -14.65
C LYS A 307 21.62 31.83 -14.11
N PHE A 308 21.81 32.01 -12.79
CA PHE A 308 23.13 31.79 -12.16
C PHE A 308 23.55 30.32 -12.22
N ASN A 309 22.59 29.40 -12.03
CA ASN A 309 22.77 27.98 -12.21
C ASN A 309 21.44 27.30 -12.56
N THR A 310 21.50 26.02 -12.93
CA THR A 310 20.30 25.24 -13.26
C THR A 310 19.55 24.81 -12.00
N PHE A 311 18.26 24.52 -12.13
CA PHE A 311 17.44 23.93 -11.06
C PHE A 311 18.06 22.62 -10.55
N SER A 312 18.49 21.76 -11.48
CA SER A 312 19.15 20.47 -11.17
C SER A 312 20.43 20.66 -10.35
N TYR A 313 21.24 21.68 -10.61
CA TYR A 313 22.43 21.99 -9.79
C TYR A 313 22.05 22.27 -8.34
N TYR A 314 21.02 23.10 -8.11
CA TYR A 314 20.59 23.45 -6.76
C TYR A 314 19.88 22.30 -6.06
N ALA A 315 19.13 21.47 -6.78
CA ALA A 315 18.52 20.27 -6.24
C ALA A 315 19.57 19.29 -5.70
N LYS A 316 20.61 19.01 -6.50
CA LYS A 316 21.75 18.14 -6.07
C LYS A 316 22.46 18.69 -4.84
N LYS A 317 22.57 20.01 -4.74
CA LYS A 317 23.36 20.68 -3.70
C LYS A 317 22.58 20.86 -2.39
N TYR A 318 21.30 21.14 -2.46
CA TYR A 318 20.53 21.64 -1.32
C TYR A 318 19.30 20.81 -0.95
N SER A 319 18.78 19.94 -1.85
CA SER A 319 17.58 19.18 -1.52
C SER A 319 17.86 18.15 -0.42
N ASP A 320 16.99 18.13 0.56
CA ASP A 320 16.98 17.12 1.63
C ASP A 320 16.27 15.83 1.18
N ASP A 321 15.49 15.85 0.08
CA ASP A 321 14.96 14.62 -0.55
C ASP A 321 16.05 13.88 -1.32
N LYS A 322 16.62 12.86 -0.66
CA LYS A 322 17.74 12.08 -1.22
C LYS A 322 17.35 11.22 -2.42
N ASN A 323 16.07 10.89 -2.56
CA ASN A 323 15.61 10.06 -3.67
C ASN A 323 15.66 10.81 -4.99
N THR A 324 15.27 12.10 -5.00
CA THR A 324 15.23 12.92 -6.20
C THR A 324 16.44 13.85 -6.36
N ALA A 325 17.09 14.22 -5.28
CA ALA A 325 18.23 15.15 -5.31
C ALA A 325 19.33 14.73 -6.30
N ALA A 326 19.72 13.45 -6.29
CA ALA A 326 20.75 12.90 -7.19
C ALA A 326 20.36 13.00 -8.67
N LEU A 327 19.07 12.95 -8.97
CA LEU A 327 18.48 13.09 -10.30
C LEU A 327 18.16 14.55 -10.66
N GLY A 328 18.62 15.51 -9.86
CA GLY A 328 18.37 16.93 -10.10
C GLY A 328 17.01 17.43 -9.64
N GLY A 329 16.37 16.68 -8.74
CA GLY A 329 15.05 16.98 -8.19
C GLY A 329 13.89 16.44 -9.01
N GLU A 330 14.14 15.66 -10.06
CA GLU A 330 13.11 15.15 -10.96
C GLU A 330 12.12 14.24 -10.22
N LEU A 331 10.84 14.61 -10.28
CA LEU A 331 9.72 13.80 -9.78
C LEU A 331 9.13 12.93 -10.90
N GLY A 332 9.30 13.34 -12.15
CA GLY A 332 8.82 12.65 -13.34
C GLY A 332 7.65 13.37 -14.03
N SER A 333 6.95 12.58 -14.87
CA SER A 333 5.81 13.06 -15.65
C SER A 333 4.50 12.50 -15.11
N PHE A 334 3.50 13.36 -14.94
CA PHE A 334 2.20 13.02 -14.34
C PHE A 334 1.05 13.59 -15.13
N TYR A 335 -0.05 12.88 -15.22
CA TYR A 335 -1.31 13.52 -15.56
C TYR A 335 -1.78 14.38 -14.38
N LEU A 336 -2.45 15.50 -14.63
CA LEU A 336 -2.91 16.37 -13.54
C LEU A 336 -3.77 15.64 -12.51
N SER A 337 -4.55 14.65 -12.95
CA SER A 337 -5.39 13.81 -12.07
C SER A 337 -4.61 12.89 -11.14
N GLN A 338 -3.31 12.67 -11.35
CA GLN A 338 -2.43 11.85 -10.54
C GLN A 338 -1.70 12.63 -9.45
N LEU A 339 -1.70 13.97 -9.56
CA LEU A 339 -1.07 14.83 -8.59
C LEU A 339 -1.90 14.94 -7.31
N ASP A 340 -1.22 14.91 -6.16
CA ASP A 340 -1.85 15.29 -4.91
C ASP A 340 -2.32 16.75 -4.94
N LYS A 341 -3.21 17.11 -4.02
CA LYS A 341 -3.81 18.43 -3.98
C LYS A 341 -2.79 19.56 -3.90
N SER A 342 -1.71 19.39 -3.16
CA SER A 342 -0.68 20.43 -2.96
C SER A 342 0.09 20.70 -4.26
N LEU A 343 0.52 19.64 -4.94
CA LEU A 343 1.19 19.72 -6.23
C LEU A 343 0.25 20.26 -7.32
N LEU A 344 -0.99 19.78 -7.37
CA LEU A 344 -1.99 20.23 -8.34
C LEU A 344 -2.28 21.73 -8.19
N ASP A 345 -2.50 22.22 -6.97
CA ASP A 345 -2.75 23.63 -6.67
C ASP A 345 -1.56 24.53 -7.05
N ALA A 346 -0.34 24.00 -6.98
CA ALA A 346 0.84 24.71 -7.42
C ALA A 346 0.94 24.76 -8.95
N VAL A 347 0.93 23.58 -9.57
CA VAL A 347 1.24 23.39 -10.99
C VAL A 347 0.14 23.95 -11.90
N SER A 348 -1.15 23.87 -11.48
CA SER A 348 -2.27 24.33 -12.31
C SER A 348 -2.19 25.78 -12.76
N LYS A 349 -1.49 26.63 -12.00
CA LYS A 349 -1.34 28.07 -12.28
C LYS A 349 -0.01 28.44 -12.93
N MET A 350 0.93 27.48 -13.03
CA MET A 350 2.27 27.72 -13.55
C MET A 350 2.31 27.54 -15.07
N LYS A 351 3.19 28.28 -15.71
CA LYS A 351 3.58 28.09 -17.12
C LYS A 351 4.84 27.24 -17.20
N GLU A 352 5.05 26.60 -18.32
CA GLU A 352 6.28 25.87 -18.60
C GLU A 352 7.50 26.77 -18.39
N GLY A 353 8.52 26.25 -17.70
CA GLY A 353 9.72 26.98 -17.30
C GLY A 353 9.59 27.78 -16.00
N GLU A 354 8.42 27.84 -15.38
CA GLU A 354 8.22 28.58 -14.12
C GLU A 354 8.62 27.75 -12.91
N ILE A 355 9.05 28.44 -11.84
CA ILE A 355 9.35 27.85 -10.52
C ILE A 355 8.39 28.46 -9.50
N SER A 356 7.76 27.62 -8.71
CA SER A 356 6.84 28.06 -7.66
C SER A 356 7.58 28.83 -6.56
N TYR A 357 6.84 29.62 -5.78
CA TYR A 357 7.31 30.05 -4.47
C TYR A 357 7.37 28.85 -3.51
N PRO A 358 8.16 28.96 -2.41
CA PRO A 358 8.19 27.92 -1.40
C PRO A 358 6.80 27.60 -0.86
N LYS A 359 6.48 26.31 -0.80
CA LYS A 359 5.23 25.82 -0.24
C LYS A 359 5.54 24.77 0.84
N ARG A 360 4.75 24.78 1.89
CA ARG A 360 4.78 23.73 2.90
C ARG A 360 4.22 22.43 2.33
N VAL A 361 4.87 21.33 2.65
CA VAL A 361 4.44 19.97 2.35
C VAL A 361 4.60 19.10 3.58
N ASP A 362 3.55 18.33 3.90
CA ASP A 362 3.53 17.44 5.05
C ASP A 362 3.78 16.01 4.58
N TYR A 363 4.75 15.32 5.18
CA TYR A 363 5.08 13.90 4.94
C TYR A 363 4.70 13.06 6.16
N GLY A 364 3.38 12.82 6.35
CA GLY A 364 2.87 12.05 7.48
C GLY A 364 2.66 12.86 8.76
N VAL A 365 2.54 12.16 9.89
CA VAL A 365 2.29 12.79 11.19
C VAL A 365 3.61 13.38 11.71
N ASP A 366 3.63 14.69 11.97
CA ASP A 366 4.76 15.43 12.55
C ASP A 366 6.02 15.58 11.66
N THR A 367 5.97 15.21 10.36
CA THR A 367 7.09 15.43 9.44
C THR A 367 6.66 16.36 8.33
N TYR A 368 7.25 17.53 8.23
CA TYR A 368 6.97 18.50 7.19
C TYR A 368 8.24 19.22 6.72
N GLY A 369 8.12 19.91 5.62
CA GLY A 369 9.15 20.78 5.10
C GLY A 369 8.58 21.76 4.09
N TYR A 370 9.45 22.36 3.34
CA TYR A 370 9.10 23.27 2.28
C TYR A 370 9.73 22.83 0.96
N HIS A 371 9.05 23.07 -0.12
CA HIS A 371 9.60 22.81 -1.44
C HIS A 371 9.29 23.94 -2.41
N VAL A 372 10.13 24.09 -3.42
CA VAL A 372 9.86 24.80 -4.67
C VAL A 372 9.71 23.79 -5.77
N ILE A 373 8.73 24.00 -6.65
CA ILE A 373 8.40 23.14 -7.77
C ILE A 373 8.82 23.84 -9.06
N PHE A 374 9.50 23.12 -9.92
CA PHE A 374 9.83 23.56 -11.28
C PHE A 374 8.96 22.83 -12.28
N LEU A 375 8.16 23.55 -13.04
CA LEU A 375 7.37 23.00 -14.14
C LEU A 375 8.25 22.97 -15.40
N GLU A 376 8.87 21.81 -15.65
CA GLU A 376 9.79 21.64 -16.77
C GLU A 376 9.08 21.65 -18.12
N LYS A 377 7.97 20.90 -18.20
CA LYS A 377 7.19 20.76 -19.44
C LYS A 377 5.71 20.63 -19.13
N ARG A 378 4.90 21.21 -19.98
CA ARG A 378 3.45 21.09 -19.96
C ARG A 378 2.97 20.64 -21.34
N ILE A 379 2.34 19.48 -21.40
CA ILE A 379 1.71 18.94 -22.60
C ILE A 379 0.20 19.10 -22.40
N PRO A 380 -0.44 20.06 -23.10
CA PRO A 380 -1.89 20.24 -22.97
C PRO A 380 -2.66 19.00 -23.39
N GLN A 381 -3.91 18.92 -22.99
CA GLN A 381 -4.83 17.89 -23.47
C GLN A 381 -4.87 17.92 -25.02
N HIS A 382 -4.74 16.76 -25.64
CA HIS A 382 -4.69 16.66 -27.11
C HIS A 382 -5.20 15.31 -27.62
N GLN A 383 -5.44 15.20 -28.91
CA GLN A 383 -5.71 13.92 -29.57
C GLN A 383 -4.41 13.09 -29.63
N PRO A 384 -4.48 11.76 -29.47
CA PRO A 384 -3.31 10.88 -29.55
C PRO A 384 -2.48 11.12 -30.82
N SER A 385 -1.17 11.16 -30.66
CA SER A 385 -0.22 11.40 -31.75
C SER A 385 1.01 10.50 -31.58
N LEU A 386 1.44 9.86 -32.69
CA LEU A 386 2.68 9.06 -32.68
C LEU A 386 3.92 9.89 -32.36
N GLU A 387 3.91 11.18 -32.62
CA GLU A 387 5.04 12.07 -32.37
C GLU A 387 5.20 12.38 -30.87
N ILE A 388 4.07 12.61 -30.20
CA ILE A 388 4.06 13.06 -28.79
C ILE A 388 3.91 11.87 -27.83
N ASP A 389 3.05 10.89 -28.19
CA ASP A 389 2.57 9.85 -27.26
C ASP A 389 3.14 8.46 -27.59
N PHE A 390 4.24 8.39 -28.32
CA PHE A 390 4.79 7.09 -28.77
C PHE A 390 4.96 6.10 -27.64
N GLN A 391 5.42 6.52 -26.46
CA GLN A 391 5.64 5.62 -25.32
C GLN A 391 4.33 5.12 -24.70
N GLU A 392 3.30 5.95 -24.66
CA GLU A 392 1.96 5.54 -24.22
C GLU A 392 1.32 4.60 -25.23
N LEU A 393 1.41 4.95 -26.52
CA LEU A 393 0.89 4.11 -27.61
C LEU A 393 1.60 2.76 -27.67
N LYS A 394 2.92 2.73 -27.40
CA LYS A 394 3.68 1.49 -27.27
C LYS A 394 3.11 0.61 -26.17
N LYS A 395 2.83 1.16 -24.98
CA LYS A 395 2.22 0.39 -23.88
C LYS A 395 0.88 -0.20 -24.28
N PHE A 396 0.02 0.57 -24.92
CA PHE A 396 -1.27 0.07 -25.41
C PHE A 396 -1.11 -1.01 -26.47
N ALA A 397 -0.21 -0.83 -27.42
CA ALA A 397 0.08 -1.81 -28.45
C ALA A 397 0.70 -3.09 -27.88
N ASP A 398 1.60 -2.99 -26.89
CA ASP A 398 2.18 -4.12 -26.17
C ASP A 398 1.08 -4.95 -25.49
N GLU A 399 0.18 -4.29 -24.74
CA GLU A 399 -0.92 -4.96 -24.05
C GLU A 399 -1.93 -5.56 -25.05
N TYR A 400 -2.25 -4.86 -26.12
CA TYR A 400 -3.09 -5.40 -27.21
C TYR A 400 -2.49 -6.65 -27.84
N LYS A 401 -1.18 -6.61 -28.14
CA LYS A 401 -0.45 -7.76 -28.69
C LYS A 401 -0.44 -8.93 -27.71
N LYS A 402 -0.13 -8.70 -26.44
CA LYS A 402 -0.17 -9.70 -25.38
C LYS A 402 -1.55 -10.33 -25.27
N GLN A 403 -2.61 -9.51 -25.28
CA GLN A 403 -3.99 -10.00 -25.19
C GLN A 403 -4.37 -10.89 -26.39
N ASN A 404 -4.01 -10.51 -27.61
CA ASN A 404 -4.28 -11.29 -28.81
C ASN A 404 -3.52 -12.62 -28.79
N LEU A 405 -2.24 -12.58 -28.41
CA LEU A 405 -1.43 -13.80 -28.27
C LEU A 405 -1.97 -14.70 -27.15
N TYR A 406 -2.42 -14.12 -26.05
CA TYR A 406 -3.06 -14.85 -24.96
C TYR A 406 -4.33 -15.56 -25.43
N GLN A 407 -5.23 -14.86 -26.13
CA GLN A 407 -6.47 -15.44 -26.64
C GLN A 407 -6.19 -16.57 -27.64
N THR A 408 -5.22 -16.38 -28.53
CA THR A 408 -4.79 -17.45 -29.47
C THR A 408 -4.28 -18.67 -28.71
N TRP A 409 -3.44 -18.47 -27.73
CA TRP A 409 -2.90 -19.52 -26.88
C TRP A 409 -3.98 -20.24 -26.07
N ILE A 410 -4.96 -19.50 -25.52
CA ILE A 410 -6.10 -20.12 -24.83
C ILE A 410 -6.86 -21.07 -25.75
N GLN A 411 -7.06 -20.72 -27.03
CA GLN A 411 -7.68 -21.63 -27.97
C GLN A 411 -6.82 -22.88 -28.23
N GLU A 412 -5.48 -22.73 -28.32
CA GLU A 412 -4.58 -23.87 -28.46
C GLU A 412 -4.66 -24.84 -27.28
N ILE A 413 -4.69 -24.32 -26.03
CA ILE A 413 -4.77 -25.19 -24.85
C ILE A 413 -6.18 -25.78 -24.65
N LYS A 414 -7.25 -25.08 -25.04
CA LYS A 414 -8.62 -25.62 -25.07
C LYS A 414 -8.72 -26.86 -25.96
N ASN A 415 -7.90 -26.95 -27.02
CA ASN A 415 -7.86 -28.11 -27.89
C ASN A 415 -6.99 -29.27 -27.37
N LYS A 416 -6.15 -29.01 -26.34
CA LYS A 416 -5.20 -30.01 -25.80
C LYS A 416 -5.60 -30.54 -24.43
N ILE A 417 -6.27 -29.73 -23.64
CA ILE A 417 -6.66 -30.05 -22.27
C ILE A 417 -8.17 -30.31 -22.24
N TYR A 418 -8.57 -31.40 -21.59
CA TYR A 418 -9.99 -31.71 -21.42
C TYR A 418 -10.70 -30.64 -20.59
N TRP A 419 -11.83 -30.20 -21.07
CA TRP A 419 -12.76 -29.37 -20.33
C TRP A 419 -14.20 -29.60 -20.77
N GLU A 420 -15.15 -29.42 -19.82
CA GLU A 420 -16.57 -29.64 -20.06
C GLU A 420 -17.40 -28.73 -19.14
N ILE A 421 -18.44 -28.11 -19.71
CA ILE A 421 -19.47 -27.40 -18.93
C ILE A 421 -20.60 -28.41 -18.66
N LYS A 422 -21.02 -28.48 -17.36
CA LYS A 422 -22.03 -29.45 -16.88
C LYS A 422 -23.34 -28.80 -16.44
N ILE A 423 -23.68 -27.64 -17.00
CA ILE A 423 -24.90 -26.87 -16.65
C ILE A 423 -26.12 -27.49 -17.32
#